data_7dc29bfd6f35c2f3fe618a1095c2ec42
#
_entry.id   7dc29bfd6f35c2f3fe618a1095c2ec42
#
_cell.length_a   1.000
_cell.length_b   1.000
_cell.length_c   1.000
_cell.angle_alpha   90.00
_cell.angle_beta   90.00
_cell.angle_gamma   90.00
#
_symmetry.space_group_name_H-M   'P 1'
#
loop_
_entity.id
_entity.type
_entity.pdbx_description
1 polymer ?
#
loop_
_entity_poly.entity_id
_entity_poly.type
_entity_poly.pdbx_seq_one_letter_code
_entity_poly.pdbx_strand_id
1 'polypeptide(L)'
;VTDAAGATPIEGVTVKVKGAGRATSTDKTGVFSIKAVSGDVLIFSFVGFSEQQVTVGSSNTINVTLTSTVSDLGQVVMIGTRSAGRIKTESAVPVDIININQAGTPTARMDLTSVLNYSAPSFNYNKQSGADGADHIDLGTLRGLGPDQTLVLINGKRRHQTAFVALFGTRGRGNSGIDMNAFPEASVDRIEILRDGASAQYGSDAMAGVINIILKKDVNHWNITTGIAGYYDSKFNSLNSYDPSQYYTGNKIDGVTTSFSANNGWAIGKNGGFINISLDFLSQGKTYRQVRDTNVMTNPDALPLNSSRRAFGDGSVTSGGAFFNMEIPLSASKKTTFYAF
;
A
#
# COMPACT_ATOMS: atom_id res chain seq x y z
N VAL A 1 13.60 -4.31 29.03
CA VAL A 1 13.55 -4.56 27.58
C VAL A 1 12.13 -4.37 27.09
N THR A 2 11.95 -3.61 26.03
CA THR A 2 10.64 -3.28 25.46
C THR A 2 10.60 -3.52 23.96
N ASP A 3 9.39 -3.64 23.40
CA ASP A 3 9.15 -3.69 21.96
C ASP A 3 9.20 -2.29 21.35
N ALA A 4 9.84 -2.15 20.19
CA ALA A 4 9.92 -0.90 19.43
C ALA A 4 8.54 -0.39 18.96
N ALA A 5 7.59 -1.28 18.69
CA ALA A 5 6.28 -0.91 18.14
C ALA A 5 5.33 -0.28 19.18
N GLY A 6 5.47 -0.58 20.47
CA GLY A 6 4.51 -0.12 21.48
C GLY A 6 5.08 0.14 22.85
N ALA A 7 6.41 0.12 23.03
CA ALA A 7 7.08 0.22 24.33
C ALA A 7 6.59 -0.82 25.37
N THR A 8 5.98 -1.93 24.91
CA THR A 8 5.45 -2.99 25.76
C THR A 8 6.61 -3.83 26.32
N PRO A 9 6.64 -4.17 27.61
CA PRO A 9 7.65 -5.06 28.17
C PRO A 9 7.65 -6.44 27.52
N ILE A 10 8.84 -7.00 27.26
CA ILE A 10 8.95 -8.34 26.67
C ILE A 10 9.49 -9.29 27.74
N GLU A 11 8.70 -10.30 28.11
CA GLU A 11 9.09 -11.40 29.01
C GLU A 11 9.91 -12.45 28.26
N GLY A 12 10.89 -13.04 28.91
CA GLY A 12 11.66 -14.19 28.39
C GLY A 12 12.75 -13.84 27.38
N VAL A 13 13.13 -12.57 27.23
CA VAL A 13 14.27 -12.18 26.38
C VAL A 13 15.56 -12.75 27.01
N THR A 14 16.30 -13.52 26.25
CA THR A 14 17.61 -14.01 26.67
C THR A 14 18.65 -12.91 26.59
N VAL A 15 19.30 -12.61 27.71
CA VAL A 15 20.38 -11.63 27.82
C VAL A 15 21.68 -12.38 28.14
N LYS A 16 22.67 -12.30 27.26
CA LYS A 16 23.94 -13.04 27.39
C LYS A 16 25.13 -12.09 27.29
N VAL A 17 26.14 -12.30 28.10
CA VAL A 17 27.42 -11.60 27.97
C VAL A 17 28.24 -12.26 26.86
N LYS A 18 28.65 -11.49 25.85
CA LYS A 18 29.43 -11.98 24.69
C LYS A 18 30.78 -12.54 25.17
N GLY A 19 31.10 -13.77 24.80
CA GLY A 19 32.35 -14.41 25.17
C GLY A 19 32.41 -14.96 26.61
N ALA A 20 31.32 -14.84 27.38
CA ALA A 20 31.23 -15.39 28.73
C ALA A 20 30.02 -16.34 28.85
N GLY A 21 30.10 -17.35 29.69
CA GLY A 21 29.00 -18.32 29.92
C GLY A 21 27.85 -17.78 30.79
N ARG A 22 27.74 -16.46 30.95
CA ARG A 22 26.70 -15.80 31.78
C ARG A 22 25.52 -15.39 30.95
N ALA A 23 24.34 -15.85 31.35
CA ALA A 23 23.07 -15.48 30.72
C ALA A 23 21.97 -15.33 31.78
N THR A 24 20.95 -14.53 31.46
CA THR A 24 19.73 -14.36 32.24
C THR A 24 18.55 -14.17 31.26
N SER A 25 17.33 -14.09 31.80
CA SER A 25 16.15 -13.74 30.99
C SER A 25 15.36 -12.60 31.65
N THR A 26 14.59 -11.90 30.87
CA THR A 26 13.68 -10.86 31.37
C THR A 26 12.45 -11.48 32.05
N ASP A 27 11.95 -10.81 33.07
CA ASP A 27 10.71 -11.13 33.77
C ASP A 27 9.48 -10.56 33.03
N LYS A 28 8.28 -10.75 33.64
CA LYS A 28 6.98 -10.25 33.09
C LYS A 28 6.93 -8.74 32.89
N THR A 29 7.79 -8.00 33.55
CA THR A 29 7.89 -6.53 33.43
C THR A 29 9.01 -6.09 32.50
N GLY A 30 9.66 -7.06 31.81
CA GLY A 30 10.76 -6.79 30.88
C GLY A 30 12.07 -6.45 31.57
N VAL A 31 12.16 -6.67 32.91
CA VAL A 31 13.35 -6.36 33.69
C VAL A 31 14.28 -7.57 33.72
N PHE A 32 15.58 -7.32 33.65
CA PHE A 32 16.64 -8.34 33.81
C PHE A 32 17.73 -7.87 34.78
N SER A 33 18.46 -8.82 35.32
CA SER A 33 19.65 -8.55 36.12
C SER A 33 20.77 -9.51 35.72
N ILE A 34 21.96 -8.96 35.41
CA ILE A 34 23.13 -9.74 35.00
C ILE A 34 24.41 -9.09 35.51
N LYS A 35 25.37 -9.89 35.97
CA LYS A 35 26.69 -9.39 36.36
C LYS A 35 27.55 -9.16 35.13
N ALA A 36 27.89 -7.90 34.85
CA ALA A 36 28.75 -7.47 33.75
C ALA A 36 29.66 -6.35 34.20
N VAL A 37 30.78 -6.15 33.52
CA VAL A 37 31.72 -5.05 33.78
C VAL A 37 31.65 -4.04 32.60
N SER A 38 32.09 -2.82 32.88
CA SER A 38 32.17 -1.80 31.83
C SER A 38 33.05 -2.29 30.67
N GLY A 39 32.54 -2.19 29.43
CA GLY A 39 33.17 -2.72 28.22
C GLY A 39 32.64 -4.09 27.76
N ASP A 40 31.94 -4.84 28.61
CA ASP A 40 31.27 -6.07 28.19
C ASP A 40 30.19 -5.77 27.17
N VAL A 41 29.94 -6.69 26.21
CA VAL A 41 28.86 -6.60 25.27
C VAL A 41 27.73 -7.55 25.65
N LEU A 42 26.56 -7.02 25.90
CA LEU A 42 25.36 -7.80 26.15
C LEU A 42 24.64 -8.08 24.81
N ILE A 43 24.26 -9.32 24.61
CA ILE A 43 23.49 -9.80 23.46
C ILE A 43 22.09 -10.10 23.95
N PHE A 44 21.10 -9.44 23.32
CA PHE A 44 19.69 -9.62 23.58
C PHE A 44 19.07 -10.40 22.43
N SER A 45 18.50 -11.55 22.73
CA SER A 45 17.85 -12.40 21.74
C SER A 45 16.48 -12.89 22.23
N PHE A 46 15.49 -12.83 21.36
CA PHE A 46 14.15 -13.36 21.59
C PHE A 46 13.55 -13.85 20.29
N VAL A 47 12.75 -14.93 20.34
CA VAL A 47 12.12 -15.48 19.14
C VAL A 47 11.18 -14.45 18.53
N GLY A 48 11.34 -14.16 17.25
CA GLY A 48 10.55 -13.15 16.54
C GLY A 48 11.08 -11.71 16.64
N PHE A 49 12.27 -11.50 17.20
CA PHE A 49 12.93 -10.18 17.30
C PHE A 49 14.36 -10.22 16.77
N SER A 50 14.82 -9.10 16.23
CA SER A 50 16.22 -8.93 15.82
C SER A 50 17.14 -8.97 17.04
N GLU A 51 18.22 -9.75 16.95
CA GLU A 51 19.27 -9.71 17.95
C GLU A 51 19.86 -8.31 18.06
N GLN A 52 20.02 -7.82 19.29
CA GLN A 52 20.63 -6.53 19.55
C GLN A 52 21.81 -6.68 20.46
N GLN A 53 22.90 -5.96 20.17
CA GLN A 53 24.10 -5.93 20.97
C GLN A 53 24.30 -4.56 21.61
N VAL A 54 24.52 -4.51 22.91
CA VAL A 54 24.70 -3.25 23.65
C VAL A 54 25.95 -3.36 24.54
N THR A 55 26.85 -2.39 24.43
CA THR A 55 28.04 -2.32 25.25
C THR A 55 27.70 -1.73 26.62
N VAL A 56 28.14 -2.38 27.69
CA VAL A 56 27.94 -1.93 29.06
C VAL A 56 28.82 -0.70 29.31
N GLY A 57 28.19 0.42 29.64
CA GLY A 57 28.84 1.66 30.02
C GLY A 57 29.07 1.75 31.54
N SER A 58 29.15 2.98 32.06
CA SER A 58 29.25 3.28 33.49
C SER A 58 27.91 3.22 34.25
N SER A 59 26.79 3.14 33.53
CA SER A 59 25.45 3.09 34.12
C SER A 59 25.09 1.67 34.54
N ASN A 60 24.47 1.54 35.73
CA ASN A 60 23.92 0.28 36.20
C ASN A 60 22.58 -0.09 35.61
N THR A 61 21.99 0.78 34.76
CA THR A 61 20.70 0.54 34.08
C THR A 61 20.90 0.64 32.57
N ILE A 62 20.42 -0.38 31.85
CA ILE A 62 20.48 -0.46 30.40
C ILE A 62 19.05 -0.68 29.87
N ASN A 63 18.53 0.27 29.12
CA ASN A 63 17.28 0.14 28.45
C ASN A 63 17.50 -0.32 27.00
N VAL A 64 16.79 -1.36 26.58
CA VAL A 64 16.93 -1.95 25.26
C VAL A 64 15.56 -2.09 24.63
N THR A 65 15.47 -1.67 23.38
CA THR A 65 14.27 -1.80 22.58
C THR A 65 14.54 -2.80 21.47
N LEU A 66 13.82 -3.92 21.45
CA LEU A 66 13.94 -4.92 20.40
C LEU A 66 12.96 -4.62 19.27
N THR A 67 13.43 -4.73 18.03
CA THR A 67 12.59 -4.64 16.84
C THR A 67 12.10 -6.03 16.47
N SER A 68 10.78 -6.20 16.36
CA SER A 68 10.19 -7.45 15.91
C SER A 68 10.69 -7.77 14.50
N THR A 69 11.35 -8.92 14.33
CA THR A 69 11.49 -9.55 13.03
C THR A 69 10.20 -10.30 12.79
N VAL A 70 9.21 -9.63 12.18
CA VAL A 70 8.10 -10.37 11.60
C VAL A 70 8.72 -11.24 10.52
N SER A 71 9.00 -12.48 10.86
CA SER A 71 9.42 -13.47 9.89
C SER A 71 8.27 -13.59 8.89
N ASP A 72 8.53 -13.24 7.63
CA ASP A 72 7.61 -13.38 6.49
C ASP A 72 7.08 -14.83 6.35
N LEU A 73 7.68 -15.74 7.10
CA LEU A 73 7.39 -17.17 7.13
C LEU A 73 6.08 -17.53 7.84
N GLY A 74 5.55 -16.66 8.70
CA GLY A 74 4.31 -16.91 9.45
C GLY A 74 3.08 -16.18 8.92
N GLN A 75 3.22 -15.39 7.85
CA GLN A 75 2.08 -14.68 7.30
C GLN A 75 1.08 -15.62 6.66
N VAL A 76 -0.15 -15.55 7.16
CA VAL A 76 -1.28 -16.33 6.68
C VAL A 76 -1.86 -15.65 5.46
N VAL A 77 -1.93 -16.36 4.33
CA VAL A 77 -2.54 -15.89 3.09
C VAL A 77 -3.96 -16.41 2.94
N MET A 78 -4.82 -15.59 2.34
CA MET A 78 -6.22 -15.91 2.10
C MET A 78 -6.51 -16.34 0.66
N ILE A 79 -5.52 -16.24 -0.23
CA ILE A 79 -5.65 -16.63 -1.64
C ILE A 79 -4.72 -17.78 -2.02
N GLY A 80 -4.97 -18.37 -3.18
CA GLY A 80 -4.16 -19.49 -3.71
C GLY A 80 -4.47 -20.86 -3.12
N THR A 81 -5.47 -20.96 -2.26
CA THR A 81 -5.90 -22.25 -1.67
C THR A 81 -7.40 -22.23 -1.35
N ARG A 82 -8.03 -23.42 -1.39
CA ARG A 82 -9.42 -23.61 -0.94
C ARG A 82 -9.55 -23.65 0.59
N SER A 83 -8.45 -23.89 1.30
CA SER A 83 -8.40 -23.88 2.76
C SER A 83 -7.99 -22.50 3.23
N ALA A 84 -8.85 -21.81 3.98
CA ALA A 84 -8.53 -20.53 4.56
C ALA A 84 -7.36 -20.65 5.54
N GLY A 85 -6.44 -19.67 5.50
CA GLY A 85 -5.43 -19.52 6.53
C GLY A 85 -4.18 -20.38 6.36
N ARG A 86 -3.69 -20.63 5.15
CA ARG A 86 -2.38 -21.27 4.94
C ARG A 86 -1.23 -20.28 5.15
N ILE A 87 -0.12 -20.80 5.65
CA ILE A 87 1.14 -20.06 5.73
C ILE A 87 1.70 -19.85 4.30
N LYS A 88 2.24 -18.67 4.01
CA LYS A 88 2.79 -18.30 2.69
C LYS A 88 3.73 -19.36 2.11
N THR A 89 4.57 -19.97 2.94
CA THR A 89 5.54 -21.01 2.54
C THR A 89 4.92 -22.34 2.14
N GLU A 90 3.67 -22.58 2.50
CA GLU A 90 2.94 -23.81 2.13
C GLU A 90 2.13 -23.65 0.85
N SER A 91 2.11 -22.46 0.26
CA SER A 91 1.44 -22.20 -1.01
C SER A 91 2.25 -22.76 -2.16
N ALA A 92 1.61 -23.58 -3.01
CA ALA A 92 2.25 -24.11 -4.22
C ALA A 92 2.49 -23.01 -5.29
N VAL A 93 1.89 -21.85 -5.12
CA VAL A 93 1.97 -20.72 -6.05
C VAL A 93 2.51 -19.50 -5.28
N PRO A 94 3.45 -18.73 -5.87
CA PRO A 94 4.03 -17.57 -5.20
C PRO A 94 2.98 -16.49 -4.95
N VAL A 95 2.83 -16.10 -3.68
CA VAL A 95 1.99 -15.00 -3.23
C VAL A 95 2.87 -13.91 -2.65
N ASP A 96 2.77 -12.71 -3.20
CA ASP A 96 3.37 -11.52 -2.60
C ASP A 96 2.42 -10.92 -1.57
N ILE A 97 2.96 -10.51 -0.44
CA ILE A 97 2.21 -9.80 0.60
C ILE A 97 2.83 -8.41 0.74
N ILE A 98 2.00 -7.39 0.53
CA ILE A 98 2.40 -5.99 0.59
C ILE A 98 1.66 -5.34 1.75
N ASN A 99 2.38 -5.00 2.80
CA ASN A 99 1.85 -4.24 3.93
C ASN A 99 1.80 -2.76 3.56
N ILE A 100 0.61 -2.18 3.52
CA ILE A 100 0.41 -0.81 3.05
C ILE A 100 1.12 0.21 3.94
N ASN A 101 1.09 0.04 5.25
CA ASN A 101 1.78 0.94 6.18
C ASN A 101 3.31 1.00 5.97
N GLN A 102 3.91 -0.05 5.43
CA GLN A 102 5.35 -0.11 5.13
C GLN A 102 5.67 0.34 3.71
N ALA A 103 4.79 0.05 2.77
CA ALA A 103 4.99 0.32 1.35
C ALA A 103 4.62 1.76 0.93
N GLY A 104 3.63 2.37 1.60
CA GLY A 104 3.18 3.73 1.29
C GLY A 104 4.18 4.82 1.67
N THR A 105 4.92 4.64 2.76
CA THR A 105 5.89 5.63 3.26
C THR A 105 6.97 6.03 2.24
N PRO A 106 7.58 5.11 1.46
CA PRO A 106 8.62 5.48 0.49
C PRO A 106 8.10 6.20 -0.74
N THR A 107 6.83 6.03 -1.11
CA THR A 107 6.28 6.58 -2.34
C THR A 107 5.86 8.04 -2.20
N ALA A 108 5.63 8.52 -0.99
CA ALA A 108 5.01 9.83 -0.70
C ALA A 108 3.69 10.05 -1.48
N ARG A 109 3.11 9.00 -2.03
CA ARG A 109 1.84 9.00 -2.75
C ARG A 109 0.80 8.25 -1.93
N MET A 110 -0.43 8.69 -2.02
CA MET A 110 -1.55 8.19 -1.23
C MET A 110 -2.60 7.50 -2.11
N ASP A 111 -2.17 6.99 -3.24
CA ASP A 111 -3.02 6.18 -4.11
C ASP A 111 -2.50 4.75 -4.18
N LEU A 112 -3.42 3.80 -4.09
CA LEU A 112 -3.13 2.38 -4.01
C LEU A 112 -2.37 1.85 -5.24
N THR A 113 -2.68 2.37 -6.41
CA THR A 113 -2.02 1.98 -7.66
C THR A 113 -0.56 2.38 -7.70
N SER A 114 -0.21 3.57 -7.19
CA SER A 114 1.19 4.00 -7.10
C SER A 114 1.97 3.17 -6.09
N VAL A 115 1.38 2.83 -4.95
CA VAL A 115 2.00 1.95 -3.96
C VAL A 115 2.26 0.56 -4.55
N LEU A 116 1.28 -0.01 -5.25
CA LEU A 116 1.44 -1.31 -5.91
C LEU A 116 2.47 -1.28 -7.03
N ASN A 117 2.47 -0.23 -7.85
CA ASN A 117 3.43 -0.10 -8.95
C ASN A 117 4.89 0.00 -8.46
N TYR A 118 5.09 0.57 -7.26
CA TYR A 118 6.40 0.62 -6.62
C TYR A 118 6.78 -0.72 -5.96
N SER A 119 5.82 -1.36 -5.27
CA SER A 119 6.10 -2.49 -4.36
C SER A 119 5.91 -3.86 -5.02
N ALA A 120 5.14 -3.96 -6.11
CA ALA A 120 4.81 -5.21 -6.79
C ALA A 120 5.36 -5.23 -8.22
N PRO A 121 6.49 -5.88 -8.48
CA PRO A 121 7.10 -5.92 -9.83
C PRO A 121 6.20 -6.52 -10.92
N SER A 122 5.24 -7.36 -10.53
CA SER A 122 4.26 -7.96 -11.45
C SER A 122 3.08 -7.06 -11.78
N PHE A 123 2.87 -5.99 -10.98
CA PHE A 123 1.79 -5.04 -11.17
C PHE A 123 2.19 -4.00 -12.23
N ASN A 124 1.28 -3.71 -13.12
CA ASN A 124 1.47 -2.72 -14.15
C ASN A 124 0.31 -1.74 -14.11
N TYR A 125 0.65 -0.49 -13.95
CA TYR A 125 -0.26 0.62 -13.99
C TYR A 125 0.31 1.72 -14.88
N ASN A 126 -0.53 2.32 -15.69
CA ASN A 126 -0.17 3.43 -16.53
C ASN A 126 -1.24 4.52 -16.36
N LYS A 127 -0.90 5.56 -15.60
CA LYS A 127 -1.80 6.68 -15.38
C LYS A 127 -2.14 7.32 -16.72
N GLN A 128 -3.42 7.55 -16.95
CA GLN A 128 -3.91 8.22 -18.13
C GLN A 128 -3.86 9.73 -17.94
N SER A 129 -3.59 10.46 -19.01
CA SER A 129 -3.61 11.91 -19.04
C SER A 129 -4.21 12.40 -20.35
N GLY A 130 -5.21 13.26 -20.29
CA GLY A 130 -5.87 13.81 -21.47
C GLY A 130 -6.73 12.81 -22.25
N ALA A 131 -7.30 11.83 -21.53
CA ALA A 131 -8.11 10.76 -22.10
C ALA A 131 -9.55 10.75 -21.54
N ASP A 132 -10.13 11.91 -21.37
CA ASP A 132 -11.48 12.11 -20.80
C ASP A 132 -11.63 11.48 -19.40
N GLY A 133 -12.74 10.76 -19.15
CA GLY A 133 -12.98 10.10 -17.87
C GLY A 133 -11.94 9.05 -17.47
N ALA A 134 -11.10 8.59 -18.40
CA ALA A 134 -10.03 7.66 -18.12
C ALA A 134 -8.92 8.25 -17.20
N ASP A 135 -8.80 9.56 -17.13
CA ASP A 135 -7.85 10.26 -16.27
C ASP A 135 -8.14 10.03 -14.78
N HIS A 136 -9.34 9.61 -14.45
CA HIS A 136 -9.84 9.45 -13.08
C HIS A 136 -10.12 7.99 -12.70
N ILE A 137 -9.77 7.03 -13.55
CA ILE A 137 -10.00 5.61 -13.32
C ILE A 137 -8.69 4.85 -13.45
N ASP A 138 -8.29 4.22 -12.37
CA ASP A 138 -7.00 3.57 -12.26
C ASP A 138 -7.12 2.04 -12.37
N LEU A 139 -7.07 1.56 -13.61
CA LEU A 139 -7.16 0.14 -13.93
C LEU A 139 -5.80 -0.53 -13.74
N GLY A 140 -5.68 -1.36 -12.71
CA GLY A 140 -4.49 -2.17 -12.47
C GLY A 140 -4.45 -3.42 -13.36
N THR A 141 -3.25 -3.80 -13.79
CA THR A 141 -3.02 -5.03 -14.55
C THR A 141 -1.86 -5.82 -13.97
N LEU A 142 -1.84 -7.12 -14.21
CA LEU A 142 -0.74 -7.99 -13.81
C LEU A 142 -0.04 -8.58 -15.03
N ARG A 143 1.30 -8.64 -14.99
CA ARG A 143 2.14 -9.29 -16.00
C ARG A 143 1.91 -8.79 -17.45
N GLY A 144 1.41 -7.57 -17.60
CA GLY A 144 1.15 -6.96 -18.90
C GLY A 144 -0.11 -7.45 -19.63
N LEU A 145 -0.93 -8.28 -18.97
CA LEU A 145 -2.23 -8.72 -19.49
C LEU A 145 -3.30 -7.63 -19.28
N GLY A 146 -4.49 -7.82 -19.84
CA GLY A 146 -5.58 -6.83 -19.75
C GLY A 146 -6.17 -6.68 -18.34
N PRO A 147 -6.82 -5.55 -18.05
CA PRO A 147 -7.44 -5.31 -16.76
C PRO A 147 -8.65 -6.24 -16.48
N ASP A 148 -9.30 -6.74 -17.51
CA ASP A 148 -10.36 -7.74 -17.48
C ASP A 148 -9.87 -9.15 -17.11
N GLN A 149 -8.54 -9.38 -17.22
CA GLN A 149 -7.88 -10.63 -16.92
C GLN A 149 -7.23 -10.67 -15.53
N THR A 150 -7.36 -9.58 -14.79
CA THR A 150 -6.84 -9.42 -13.42
C THR A 150 -8.01 -9.42 -12.44
N LEU A 151 -8.15 -10.49 -11.68
CA LEU A 151 -9.20 -10.56 -10.67
C LEU A 151 -8.83 -9.78 -9.42
N VAL A 152 -9.71 -8.89 -8.98
CA VAL A 152 -9.57 -8.18 -7.71
C VAL A 152 -10.62 -8.65 -6.71
N LEU A 153 -10.17 -8.97 -5.51
CA LEU A 153 -10.98 -9.38 -4.38
C LEU A 153 -10.85 -8.36 -3.25
N ILE A 154 -11.88 -8.21 -2.44
CA ILE A 154 -11.86 -7.51 -1.15
C ILE A 154 -12.25 -8.53 -0.09
N ASN A 155 -11.38 -8.77 0.90
CA ASN A 155 -11.58 -9.80 1.92
C ASN A 155 -11.98 -11.17 1.31
N GLY A 156 -11.38 -11.53 0.16
CA GLY A 156 -11.68 -12.77 -0.55
C GLY A 156 -12.96 -12.78 -1.39
N LYS A 157 -13.70 -11.69 -1.46
CA LYS A 157 -14.93 -11.56 -2.27
C LYS A 157 -14.69 -10.72 -3.50
N ARG A 158 -15.26 -11.13 -4.64
CA ARG A 158 -15.09 -10.45 -5.92
C ARG A 158 -15.57 -9.00 -5.86
N ARG A 159 -14.74 -8.10 -6.32
CA ARG A 159 -15.14 -6.71 -6.59
C ARG A 159 -15.75 -6.62 -8.00
N HIS A 160 -16.78 -5.80 -8.13
CA HIS A 160 -17.38 -5.50 -9.44
C HIS A 160 -16.45 -4.63 -10.31
N GLN A 161 -16.50 -4.82 -11.61
CA GLN A 161 -15.82 -3.97 -12.57
C GLN A 161 -16.49 -2.60 -12.68
N THR A 162 -15.74 -1.60 -13.14
CA THR A 162 -16.29 -0.29 -13.47
C THR A 162 -17.12 -0.39 -14.75
N ALA A 163 -18.07 0.52 -14.93
CA ALA A 163 -18.79 0.65 -16.20
C ALA A 163 -17.94 1.29 -17.31
N PHE A 164 -16.72 1.71 -16.97
CA PHE A 164 -15.83 2.37 -17.91
C PHE A 164 -15.12 1.34 -18.79
N VAL A 165 -15.12 1.60 -20.11
CA VAL A 165 -14.35 0.83 -21.09
C VAL A 165 -13.16 1.66 -21.54
N ALA A 166 -11.97 1.09 -21.43
CA ALA A 166 -10.73 1.74 -21.83
C ALA A 166 -10.68 1.92 -23.36
N LEU A 167 -10.78 3.16 -23.84
CA LEU A 167 -10.84 3.46 -25.29
C LEU A 167 -9.51 4.01 -25.81
N PHE A 168 -8.87 4.92 -25.08
CA PHE A 168 -7.71 5.67 -25.54
C PHE A 168 -6.47 5.38 -24.71
N GLY A 169 -5.33 5.09 -25.36
CA GLY A 169 -4.00 5.08 -24.75
C GLY A 169 -3.71 4.03 -23.68
N THR A 170 -4.69 3.21 -23.31
CA THR A 170 -4.56 2.23 -22.23
C THR A 170 -4.11 0.86 -22.72
N ARG A 171 -3.43 0.11 -21.87
CA ARG A 171 -3.36 -1.34 -22.00
C ARG A 171 -4.79 -1.91 -21.88
N GLY A 172 -5.10 -2.90 -22.70
CA GLY A 172 -6.42 -3.49 -22.69
C GLY A 172 -7.50 -2.60 -23.30
N ARG A 173 -7.18 -1.86 -24.36
CA ARG A 173 -8.16 -1.09 -25.12
C ARG A 173 -9.36 -1.95 -25.51
N GLY A 174 -10.54 -1.47 -25.19
CA GLY A 174 -11.79 -2.20 -25.38
C GLY A 174 -12.23 -3.01 -24.16
N ASN A 175 -11.41 -3.10 -23.10
CA ASN A 175 -11.70 -3.84 -21.90
C ASN A 175 -12.15 -2.92 -20.76
N SER A 176 -12.83 -3.50 -19.79
CA SER A 176 -13.12 -2.88 -18.49
C SER A 176 -12.32 -3.57 -17.40
N GLY A 177 -12.21 -2.94 -16.25
CA GLY A 177 -11.50 -3.48 -15.12
C GLY A 177 -12.02 -2.93 -13.81
N ILE A 178 -11.24 -3.06 -12.77
CA ILE A 178 -11.58 -2.57 -11.44
C ILE A 178 -10.75 -1.33 -11.17
N ASP A 179 -11.42 -0.26 -10.76
CA ASP A 179 -10.76 0.94 -10.28
C ASP A 179 -10.15 0.65 -8.91
N MET A 180 -8.83 0.66 -8.86
CA MET A 180 -8.06 0.33 -7.66
C MET A 180 -8.07 1.47 -6.62
N ASN A 181 -8.39 2.69 -7.04
CA ASN A 181 -8.46 3.85 -6.15
C ASN A 181 -9.90 4.20 -5.71
N ALA A 182 -10.86 3.31 -6.01
CA ALA A 182 -12.26 3.50 -5.59
C ALA A 182 -12.51 3.28 -4.08
N PHE A 183 -11.47 2.97 -3.30
CA PHE A 183 -11.58 2.81 -1.85
C PHE A 183 -10.36 3.41 -1.14
N PRO A 184 -10.58 3.94 0.09
CA PRO A 184 -9.53 4.61 0.84
C PRO A 184 -8.34 3.70 1.13
N GLU A 185 -7.12 4.15 0.84
CA GLU A 185 -5.89 3.44 1.24
C GLU A 185 -5.87 3.18 2.76
N ALA A 186 -6.37 4.13 3.54
CA ALA A 186 -6.47 4.01 5.00
C ALA A 186 -7.30 2.80 5.46
N SER A 187 -8.19 2.25 4.62
CA SER A 187 -8.98 1.06 4.93
C SER A 187 -8.20 -0.25 4.75
N VAL A 188 -7.07 -0.21 4.05
CA VAL A 188 -6.31 -1.40 3.65
C VAL A 188 -5.25 -1.74 4.70
N ASP A 189 -5.24 -3.00 5.13
CA ASP A 189 -4.19 -3.57 5.97
C ASP A 189 -3.02 -4.05 5.12
N ARG A 190 -3.31 -4.96 4.19
CA ARG A 190 -2.33 -5.52 3.26
C ARG A 190 -2.97 -5.94 1.94
N ILE A 191 -2.14 -6.14 0.94
CA ILE A 191 -2.55 -6.69 -0.36
C ILE A 191 -1.80 -7.99 -0.60
N GLU A 192 -2.53 -9.01 -1.00
CA GLU A 192 -2.00 -10.30 -1.39
C GLU A 192 -2.10 -10.43 -2.91
N ILE A 193 -0.98 -10.70 -3.60
CA ILE A 193 -0.94 -10.85 -5.05
C ILE A 193 -0.51 -12.27 -5.40
N LEU A 194 -1.44 -13.02 -5.98
CA LEU A 194 -1.15 -14.30 -6.60
C LEU A 194 -0.66 -14.07 -8.03
N ARG A 195 0.64 -14.29 -8.25
CA ARG A 195 1.32 -13.95 -9.51
C ARG A 195 1.19 -14.98 -10.61
N ASP A 196 0.30 -15.94 -10.49
CA ASP A 196 0.12 -16.99 -11.49
C ASP A 196 -1.33 -17.07 -11.96
N GLY A 197 -1.55 -17.72 -13.10
CA GLY A 197 -2.88 -17.99 -13.61
C GLY A 197 -3.69 -18.83 -12.61
N ALA A 198 -4.80 -18.30 -12.17
CA ALA A 198 -5.66 -18.91 -11.16
C ALA A 198 -7.07 -19.19 -11.69
N SER A 199 -7.24 -19.22 -13.01
CA SER A 199 -8.54 -19.40 -13.68
C SER A 199 -9.24 -20.71 -13.28
N ALA A 200 -8.49 -21.77 -13.02
CA ALA A 200 -9.06 -23.04 -12.57
C ALA A 200 -9.75 -22.94 -11.19
N GLN A 201 -9.31 -22.00 -10.35
CA GLN A 201 -9.85 -21.80 -9.01
C GLN A 201 -10.83 -20.62 -8.94
N TYR A 202 -10.55 -19.56 -9.68
CA TYR A 202 -11.24 -18.28 -9.56
C TYR A 202 -12.06 -17.88 -10.79
N GLY A 203 -11.93 -18.59 -11.92
CA GLY A 203 -12.66 -18.28 -13.17
C GLY A 203 -11.82 -17.49 -14.18
N SER A 204 -12.44 -17.15 -15.32
CA SER A 204 -11.78 -16.62 -16.52
C SER A 204 -11.06 -15.28 -16.31
N ASP A 205 -11.54 -14.47 -15.39
CA ASP A 205 -10.97 -13.15 -15.07
C ASP A 205 -9.71 -13.20 -14.19
N ALA A 206 -9.28 -14.41 -13.79
CA ALA A 206 -8.03 -14.62 -13.05
C ALA A 206 -6.90 -15.22 -13.91
N MET A 207 -6.83 -14.88 -15.20
CA MET A 207 -5.76 -15.37 -16.10
C MET A 207 -4.42 -14.73 -15.80
N ALA A 208 -4.40 -13.44 -15.51
CA ALA A 208 -3.19 -12.71 -15.14
C ALA A 208 -2.77 -12.97 -13.70
N GLY A 209 -3.71 -13.27 -12.84
CA GLY A 209 -3.52 -13.47 -11.41
C GLY A 209 -4.66 -12.90 -10.59
N VAL A 210 -4.46 -12.87 -9.28
CA VAL A 210 -5.45 -12.39 -8.32
C VAL A 210 -4.81 -11.35 -7.41
N ILE A 211 -5.47 -10.23 -7.22
CA ILE A 211 -5.15 -9.20 -6.22
C ILE A 211 -6.23 -9.26 -5.14
N ASN A 212 -5.86 -9.58 -3.91
CA ASN A 212 -6.79 -9.61 -2.79
C ASN A 212 -6.44 -8.51 -1.79
N ILE A 213 -7.36 -7.58 -1.61
CA ILE A 213 -7.24 -6.46 -0.70
C ILE A 213 -7.82 -6.89 0.64
N ILE A 214 -6.99 -6.93 1.67
CA ILE A 214 -7.39 -7.22 3.04
C ILE A 214 -7.61 -5.91 3.78
N LEU A 215 -8.81 -5.76 4.30
CA LEU A 215 -9.21 -4.57 5.04
C LEU A 215 -8.77 -4.62 6.50
N LYS A 216 -8.51 -3.46 7.08
CA LYS A 216 -8.16 -3.30 8.50
C LYS A 216 -9.27 -3.82 9.41
N LYS A 217 -8.86 -4.46 10.50
CA LYS A 217 -9.72 -4.98 11.58
C LYS A 217 -9.36 -4.38 12.93
N ASP A 218 -8.39 -3.47 12.95
CA ASP A 218 -7.91 -2.84 14.18
C ASP A 218 -9.03 -2.10 14.90
N VAL A 219 -9.00 -2.19 16.23
CA VAL A 219 -9.97 -1.51 17.10
C VAL A 219 -9.23 -0.63 18.10
N ASN A 220 -9.87 0.47 18.49
CA ASN A 220 -9.35 1.43 19.48
C ASN A 220 -7.97 2.01 19.13
N HIS A 221 -7.67 2.11 17.83
CA HIS A 221 -6.42 2.67 17.35
C HIS A 221 -6.68 3.67 16.22
N TRP A 222 -6.39 4.95 16.49
CA TRP A 222 -6.45 5.99 15.48
C TRP A 222 -5.21 5.97 14.59
N ASN A 223 -5.45 5.92 13.29
CA ASN A 223 -4.43 6.14 12.28
C ASN A 223 -4.86 7.34 11.44
N ILE A 224 -4.09 8.43 11.52
CA ILE A 224 -4.36 9.66 10.78
C ILE A 224 -3.13 9.95 9.93
N THR A 225 -3.36 10.15 8.64
CA THR A 225 -2.31 10.50 7.68
C THR A 225 -2.71 11.77 6.95
N THR A 226 -1.76 12.69 6.83
CA THR A 226 -1.91 13.90 6.04
C THR A 226 -0.73 14.00 5.09
N GLY A 227 -0.99 14.46 3.88
CA GLY A 227 0.04 14.59 2.87
C GLY A 227 -0.10 15.88 2.07
N ILE A 228 1.03 16.40 1.65
CA ILE A 228 1.14 17.43 0.62
C ILE A 228 2.20 17.01 -0.37
N ALA A 229 1.89 17.09 -1.64
CA ALA A 229 2.79 16.73 -2.74
C ALA A 229 2.63 17.72 -3.89
N GLY A 230 3.54 17.66 -4.84
CA GLY A 230 3.49 18.48 -6.05
C GLY A 230 4.66 18.10 -6.96
N TYR A 231 4.59 18.55 -8.19
CA TYR A 231 5.66 18.37 -9.15
C TYR A 231 6.44 19.66 -9.28
N TYR A 232 7.76 19.57 -9.24
CA TYR A 232 8.66 20.66 -9.49
C TYR A 232 9.51 20.36 -10.73
N ASP A 233 9.45 21.23 -11.70
CA ASP A 233 10.28 21.14 -12.89
C ASP A 233 11.13 22.41 -13.07
N SER A 234 12.41 22.31 -12.78
CA SER A 234 13.36 23.42 -12.97
C SER A 234 13.57 23.77 -14.43
N LYS A 235 13.25 22.85 -15.35
CA LYS A 235 13.43 23.00 -16.79
C LYS A 235 12.14 23.24 -17.54
N PHE A 236 11.04 23.49 -16.84
CA PHE A 236 9.70 23.61 -17.39
C PHE A 236 9.63 24.45 -18.69
N ASN A 237 10.35 25.55 -18.78
CA ASN A 237 10.41 26.38 -19.97
C ASN A 237 11.73 26.27 -20.74
N SER A 238 12.58 25.30 -20.45
CA SER A 238 13.91 25.15 -21.08
C SER A 238 13.92 24.25 -22.31
N LEU A 239 12.79 23.67 -22.66
CA LEU A 239 12.58 23.05 -23.98
C LEU A 239 12.42 24.16 -25.02
N ASN A 240 13.47 24.92 -25.20
CA ASN A 240 13.64 26.24 -25.79
C ASN A 240 13.24 26.39 -27.26
N SER A 241 12.59 25.45 -27.87
CA SER A 241 12.12 25.53 -29.25
C SER A 241 10.67 25.98 -29.37
N TYR A 242 10.02 26.35 -28.27
CA TYR A 242 8.62 26.75 -28.25
C TYR A 242 8.47 28.23 -27.99
N ASP A 243 7.53 28.85 -28.72
CA ASP A 243 7.09 30.18 -28.43
C ASP A 243 6.54 30.28 -26.99
N PRO A 244 7.05 31.18 -26.13
CA PRO A 244 6.54 31.37 -24.78
C PRO A 244 5.03 31.61 -24.70
N SER A 245 4.41 32.18 -25.73
CA SER A 245 2.95 32.37 -25.82
C SER A 245 2.16 31.05 -25.87
N GLN A 246 2.82 29.94 -26.17
CA GLN A 246 2.21 28.62 -26.24
C GLN A 246 2.22 27.91 -24.88
N TYR A 247 2.93 28.42 -23.89
CA TYR A 247 2.90 27.86 -22.53
C TYR A 247 1.59 28.20 -21.83
N TYR A 248 0.96 27.20 -21.25
CA TYR A 248 -0.26 27.39 -20.47
C TYR A 248 0.00 28.05 -19.12
N THR A 249 1.15 27.78 -18.52
CA THR A 249 1.60 28.36 -17.26
C THR A 249 3.11 28.54 -17.24
N GLY A 250 3.58 29.59 -16.58
CA GLY A 250 4.99 29.84 -16.32
C GLY A 250 5.46 29.26 -14.97
N ASN A 251 4.57 28.62 -14.21
CA ASN A 251 4.89 28.10 -12.90
C ASN A 251 5.74 26.85 -12.99
N LYS A 252 6.80 26.79 -12.18
CA LYS A 252 7.67 25.60 -12.07
C LYS A 252 7.05 24.50 -11.19
N ILE A 253 6.01 24.83 -10.43
CA ILE A 253 5.30 23.89 -9.54
C ILE A 253 3.89 23.75 -10.07
N ASP A 254 3.45 22.52 -10.26
CA ASP A 254 2.08 22.17 -10.62
C ASP A 254 1.62 20.88 -9.92
N GLY A 255 0.35 20.51 -10.13
CA GLY A 255 -0.21 19.29 -9.56
C GLY A 255 -0.17 19.23 -8.04
N VAL A 256 -0.23 20.40 -7.37
CA VAL A 256 -0.22 20.42 -5.89
C VAL A 256 -1.39 19.57 -5.39
N THR A 257 -1.05 18.60 -4.58
CA THR A 257 -1.98 17.61 -4.03
C THR A 257 -1.96 17.72 -2.51
N THR A 258 -3.13 17.81 -1.91
CA THR A 258 -3.34 17.69 -0.47
C THR A 258 -4.22 16.49 -0.20
N SER A 259 -3.87 15.72 0.81
CA SER A 259 -4.60 14.53 1.19
C SER A 259 -4.74 14.45 2.71
N PHE A 260 -5.83 13.87 3.12
CA PHE A 260 -6.14 13.54 4.51
C PHE A 260 -6.80 12.19 4.55
N SER A 261 -6.38 11.33 5.45
CA SER A 261 -7.09 10.09 5.74
C SER A 261 -7.10 9.81 7.23
N ALA A 262 -8.17 9.19 7.69
CA ALA A 262 -8.35 8.78 9.08
C ALA A 262 -8.99 7.40 9.13
N ASN A 263 -8.51 6.56 10.03
CA ASN A 263 -9.05 5.23 10.28
C ASN A 263 -9.13 4.97 11.77
N ASN A 264 -10.22 4.37 12.20
CA ASN A 264 -10.37 3.81 13.54
C ASN A 264 -11.40 2.68 13.52
N GLY A 265 -11.35 1.85 14.53
CA GLY A 265 -12.32 0.77 14.74
C GLY A 265 -12.80 0.68 16.17
N TRP A 266 -13.95 0.05 16.33
CA TRP A 266 -14.59 -0.18 17.61
C TRP A 266 -14.97 -1.65 17.73
N ALA A 267 -14.76 -2.22 18.92
CA ALA A 267 -15.21 -3.57 19.23
C ALA A 267 -16.73 -3.61 19.37
N ILE A 268 -17.37 -4.63 18.81
CA ILE A 268 -18.81 -4.87 18.87
C ILE A 268 -19.09 -6.21 19.53
N GLY A 269 -19.95 -6.17 20.53
CA GLY A 269 -20.37 -7.39 21.23
C GLY A 269 -19.26 -8.03 22.07
N LYS A 270 -19.53 -9.23 22.58
CA LYS A 270 -18.62 -9.97 23.47
C LYS A 270 -17.81 -11.07 22.77
N ASN A 271 -18.15 -11.35 21.51
CA ASN A 271 -17.57 -12.49 20.75
C ASN A 271 -16.43 -12.07 19.80
N GLY A 272 -15.86 -10.86 19.98
CA GLY A 272 -14.77 -10.34 19.15
C GLY A 272 -15.25 -9.78 17.80
N GLY A 273 -16.48 -9.24 17.74
CA GLY A 273 -16.94 -8.46 16.60
C GLY A 273 -16.30 -7.06 16.58
N PHE A 274 -16.26 -6.44 15.40
CA PHE A 274 -15.73 -5.12 15.22
C PHE A 274 -16.45 -4.38 14.09
N ILE A 275 -16.33 -3.07 14.10
CA ILE A 275 -16.52 -2.18 12.95
C ILE A 275 -15.29 -1.29 12.85
N ASN A 276 -14.73 -1.19 11.66
CA ASN A 276 -13.61 -0.31 11.34
C ASN A 276 -14.07 0.67 10.25
N ILE A 277 -13.83 1.96 10.44
CA ILE A 277 -14.28 3.04 9.55
C ILE A 277 -13.04 3.80 9.08
N SER A 278 -12.99 4.06 7.78
CA SER A 278 -11.98 4.86 7.12
C SER A 278 -12.63 6.03 6.41
N LEU A 279 -12.01 7.19 6.53
CA LEU A 279 -12.38 8.42 5.84
C LEU A 279 -11.16 8.87 5.03
N ASP A 280 -11.40 9.42 3.85
CA ASP A 280 -10.37 10.03 3.03
C ASP A 280 -10.85 11.32 2.38
N PHE A 281 -9.90 12.17 2.08
CA PHE A 281 -10.08 13.39 1.30
C PHE A 281 -8.83 13.63 0.47
N LEU A 282 -9.02 13.92 -0.81
CA LEU A 282 -7.98 14.26 -1.76
C LEU A 282 -8.36 15.50 -2.54
N SER A 283 -7.45 16.45 -2.65
CA SER A 283 -7.55 17.56 -3.58
C SER A 283 -6.25 17.65 -4.38
N GLN A 284 -6.33 17.43 -5.67
CA GLN A 284 -5.22 17.46 -6.61
C GLN A 284 -5.43 18.55 -7.65
N GLY A 285 -4.42 19.40 -7.83
CA GLY A 285 -4.39 20.39 -8.89
C GLY A 285 -3.99 19.79 -10.24
N LYS A 286 -4.29 20.50 -11.32
CA LYS A 286 -3.85 20.13 -12.67
C LYS A 286 -2.34 20.06 -12.77
N THR A 287 -1.85 19.13 -13.59
CA THR A 287 -0.48 19.15 -14.10
C THR A 287 -0.47 19.67 -15.54
N TYR A 288 0.58 20.35 -15.90
CA TYR A 288 0.75 20.93 -17.23
C TYR A 288 1.97 20.29 -17.90
N ARG A 289 1.71 19.43 -18.88
CA ARG A 289 2.75 18.74 -19.64
C ARG A 289 2.61 19.13 -21.10
N GLN A 290 3.34 20.16 -21.49
CA GLN A 290 3.30 20.67 -22.85
C GLN A 290 4.19 19.83 -23.72
N VAL A 291 3.65 19.36 -24.83
CA VAL A 291 4.37 18.59 -25.83
C VAL A 291 4.11 19.22 -27.18
N ARG A 292 5.16 19.29 -28.00
CA ARG A 292 4.99 19.65 -29.39
C ARG A 292 4.07 18.65 -30.07
N ASP A 293 3.09 19.14 -30.82
CA ASP A 293 2.27 18.28 -31.65
C ASP A 293 3.07 17.86 -32.89
N THR A 294 3.54 16.61 -32.88
CA THR A 294 4.27 16.00 -33.98
C THR A 294 3.37 15.20 -34.91
N ASN A 295 2.06 15.23 -34.70
CA ASN A 295 1.11 14.50 -35.52
C ASN A 295 0.84 15.25 -36.83
N VAL A 296 1.77 15.09 -37.76
CA VAL A 296 1.75 15.68 -39.11
C VAL A 296 0.65 15.09 -40.01
N MET A 297 -0.11 14.11 -39.53
CA MET A 297 -1.10 13.40 -40.31
C MET A 297 -2.42 14.15 -40.44
N THR A 298 -2.62 15.16 -39.64
CA THR A 298 -3.80 16.04 -39.73
C THR A 298 -3.42 17.36 -40.40
N ASN A 299 -3.52 17.36 -41.70
CA ASN A 299 -3.42 18.55 -42.57
C ASN A 299 -2.23 19.48 -42.18
N PRO A 300 -1.05 19.30 -42.80
CA PRO A 300 0.15 20.10 -42.51
C PRO A 300 -0.06 21.63 -42.75
N ASP A 301 -1.08 22.00 -43.51
CA ASP A 301 -1.39 23.40 -43.82
C ASP A 301 -2.32 24.05 -42.77
N ALA A 302 -2.93 23.26 -41.89
CA ALA A 302 -3.94 23.77 -40.96
C ALA A 302 -3.40 24.06 -39.56
N LEU A 303 -2.20 23.52 -39.19
CA LEU A 303 -1.60 23.75 -37.89
C LEU A 303 -0.19 24.33 -38.03
N PRO A 304 0.12 25.42 -37.33
CA PRO A 304 1.48 25.93 -37.29
C PRO A 304 2.43 24.83 -36.82
N LEU A 305 3.55 24.63 -37.51
CA LEU A 305 4.59 23.65 -37.18
C LEU A 305 5.10 23.73 -35.72
N ASN A 306 4.74 24.80 -35.02
CA ASN A 306 5.11 25.07 -33.62
C ASN A 306 3.94 24.96 -32.65
N SER A 307 2.81 24.37 -33.04
CA SER A 307 1.71 24.17 -32.10
C SER A 307 2.07 23.15 -31.03
N SER A 308 1.77 23.46 -29.79
CA SER A 308 1.91 22.55 -28.66
C SER A 308 0.56 22.26 -28.03
N ARG A 309 0.41 21.05 -27.49
CA ARG A 309 -0.76 20.67 -26.71
C ARG A 309 -0.72 21.37 -25.35
N ARG A 310 -1.51 22.42 -25.16
CA ARG A 310 -1.43 23.32 -24.00
C ARG A 310 -1.99 22.74 -22.72
N ALA A 311 -2.96 21.86 -22.79
CA ALA A 311 -3.66 21.33 -21.60
C ALA A 311 -3.40 19.84 -21.40
N PHE A 312 -2.28 19.33 -21.88
CA PHE A 312 -1.89 17.95 -21.67
C PHE A 312 -1.32 17.78 -20.25
N GLY A 313 -1.81 16.81 -19.54
CA GLY A 313 -1.42 16.53 -18.15
C GLY A 313 -2.59 15.94 -17.36
N ASP A 314 -2.36 15.68 -16.09
CA ASP A 314 -3.40 15.14 -15.20
C ASP A 314 -4.49 16.19 -14.95
N GLY A 315 -5.74 15.77 -14.92
CA GLY A 315 -6.86 16.60 -14.54
C GLY A 315 -6.83 16.97 -13.06
N SER A 316 -7.49 18.08 -12.71
CA SER A 316 -7.74 18.37 -11.29
C SER A 316 -8.84 17.45 -10.76
N VAL A 317 -8.68 17.03 -9.51
CA VAL A 317 -9.68 16.20 -8.83
C VAL A 317 -9.85 16.66 -7.39
N THR A 318 -11.09 16.63 -6.92
CA THR A 318 -11.41 16.72 -5.51
C THR A 318 -12.33 15.56 -5.18
N SER A 319 -11.92 14.72 -4.29
CA SER A 319 -12.67 13.54 -3.89
C SER A 319 -12.67 13.37 -2.38
N GLY A 320 -13.69 12.70 -1.87
CA GLY A 320 -13.76 12.29 -0.48
C GLY A 320 -14.60 11.03 -0.39
N GLY A 321 -14.20 10.14 0.49
CA GLY A 321 -14.83 8.85 0.68
C GLY A 321 -14.96 8.46 2.14
N ALA A 322 -15.94 7.59 2.39
CA ALA A 322 -16.07 6.88 3.64
C ALA A 322 -16.22 5.40 3.35
N PHE A 323 -15.47 4.59 4.04
CA PHE A 323 -15.50 3.14 3.87
C PHE A 323 -15.57 2.45 5.23
N PHE A 324 -16.25 1.33 5.32
CA PHE A 324 -16.30 0.56 6.56
C PHE A 324 -16.05 -0.92 6.30
N ASN A 325 -15.53 -1.60 7.32
CA ASN A 325 -15.35 -3.04 7.38
C ASN A 325 -15.91 -3.54 8.71
N MET A 326 -16.86 -4.46 8.68
CA MET A 326 -17.55 -4.93 9.87
C MET A 326 -17.63 -6.45 9.87
N GLU A 327 -17.39 -7.05 11.05
CA GLU A 327 -17.57 -8.46 11.31
C GLU A 327 -18.23 -8.63 12.67
N ILE A 328 -19.38 -9.29 12.70
CA ILE A 328 -20.13 -9.56 13.93
C ILE A 328 -20.40 -11.06 14.05
N PRO A 329 -19.65 -11.79 14.90
CA PRO A 329 -19.96 -13.18 15.22
C PRO A 329 -21.29 -13.28 15.95
N LEU A 330 -22.24 -14.00 15.37
CA LEU A 330 -23.58 -14.21 15.95
C LEU A 330 -23.61 -15.29 17.03
N SER A 331 -22.52 -16.06 17.15
CA SER A 331 -22.38 -17.11 18.19
C SER A 331 -20.98 -17.10 18.78
N ALA A 332 -20.84 -17.54 20.02
CA ALA A 332 -19.56 -17.70 20.70
C ALA A 332 -18.62 -18.66 19.97
N SER A 333 -19.15 -19.65 19.26
CA SER A 333 -18.36 -20.59 18.44
C SER A 333 -17.87 -20.00 17.11
N LYS A 334 -18.25 -18.76 16.79
CA LYS A 334 -17.92 -18.04 15.52
C LYS A 334 -18.34 -18.80 14.25
N LYS A 335 -19.21 -19.82 14.36
CA LYS A 335 -19.69 -20.60 13.21
C LYS A 335 -20.57 -19.78 12.27
N THR A 336 -21.26 -18.78 12.82
CA THR A 336 -22.11 -17.86 12.07
C THR A 336 -21.62 -16.44 12.32
N THR A 337 -21.25 -15.73 11.28
CA THR A 337 -20.71 -14.39 11.35
C THR A 337 -21.37 -13.51 10.28
N PHE A 338 -21.80 -12.33 10.67
CA PHE A 338 -22.27 -11.30 9.75
C PHE A 338 -21.08 -10.47 9.29
N TYR A 339 -20.96 -10.27 7.98
CA TYR A 339 -19.94 -9.44 7.35
C TYR A 339 -20.58 -8.35 6.52
N ALA A 340 -20.00 -7.13 6.57
CA ALA A 340 -20.36 -6.04 5.68
C ALA A 340 -19.14 -5.17 5.36
N PHE A 341 -19.06 -4.65 4.14
CA PHE A 341 -18.09 -3.66 3.69
C PHE A 341 -18.58 -2.97 2.41
#